data_b753b2b10518c54af3ae4ce6e7179f5d
#
_entry.id   b753b2b10518c54af3ae4ce6e7179f5d
#
_cell.length_a   1.000
_cell.length_b   1.000
_cell.length_c   1.000
_cell.angle_alpha   90.00
_cell.angle_beta   90.00
_cell.angle_gamma   90.00
#
_symmetry.space_group_name_H-M   'P 1'
#
loop_
_entity.id
_entity.type
_entity.pdbx_description
1 polymer ?
#
loop_
_entity_poly.entity_id
_entity_poly.type
_entity_poly.pdbx_seq_one_letter_code
_entity_poly.pdbx_strand_id
1 'polypeptide(L)'
;WPRYLGVNGDESEPGTYKDRLLMERDPHQLIEGCLIACYALGLSQCFLYVRGEMAHAQERLAAALNEAYEAGYVGANVLGTEDFSVDITLHWGAGAYIVGEETALIESLEGDRGMPRLKPPYFPASIGLYGKPTIVNNVETLANLPWIVSNGGAAFAAMGADSSTGTRVFAVSGHVATPGVFEVPFGTTTFRDIIFDPRYAGGMRPGRTLKTFIPGGASAPWFFEEHLDLPLEKTTVDQAGSMLGSGAIVVMDDTTDVVKACHNVVRFFARESCGKCTPCREGTSWLEKILCRILSGQGRPQDLDLLMDVCDNISPGIAWPPRQTTICPLGPSAVSPIASALERFRGEFEAYLPATAVAVTTSAGAMS
;
A
#
# COMPACT_ATOMS: atom_id res chain seq x y z
N TRP A 1 25.19 -16.56 -15.11
CA TRP A 1 23.83 -16.10 -15.41
C TRP A 1 23.48 -14.94 -14.51
N PRO A 2 23.31 -13.71 -15.02
CA PRO A 2 23.04 -12.53 -14.21
C PRO A 2 21.70 -12.68 -13.46
N ARG A 3 21.67 -12.20 -12.21
CA ARG A 3 20.51 -12.16 -11.32
C ARG A 3 20.49 -10.78 -10.67
N TYR A 4 19.33 -10.24 -10.38
CA TYR A 4 19.17 -8.87 -9.93
C TYR A 4 18.38 -8.74 -8.62
N LEU A 5 18.73 -7.73 -7.83
CA LEU A 5 17.89 -7.21 -6.76
C LEU A 5 17.20 -5.93 -7.23
N GLY A 6 15.87 -5.90 -7.17
CA GLY A 6 15.07 -4.69 -7.28
C GLY A 6 14.61 -4.24 -5.91
N VAL A 7 14.92 -3.02 -5.53
CA VAL A 7 14.41 -2.41 -4.30
C VAL A 7 13.20 -1.56 -4.64
N ASN A 8 12.05 -1.91 -4.09
CA ASN A 8 10.82 -1.18 -4.30
C ASN A 8 10.70 -0.03 -3.29
N GLY A 9 11.14 1.15 -3.72
CA GLY A 9 10.95 2.43 -3.05
C GLY A 9 9.87 3.30 -3.72
N ASP A 10 8.96 2.69 -4.51
CA ASP A 10 7.78 3.37 -5.04
C ASP A 10 6.65 3.34 -4.01
N GLU A 11 6.79 4.13 -2.95
CA GLU A 11 5.77 4.28 -1.92
C GLU A 11 4.72 5.30 -2.37
N SER A 12 3.66 4.82 -3.01
CA SER A 12 2.62 5.65 -3.63
C SER A 12 1.21 5.39 -3.07
N GLU A 13 1.05 4.41 -2.17
CA GLU A 13 -0.22 4.10 -1.53
C GLU A 13 -0.68 5.28 -0.65
N PRO A 14 -1.87 5.87 -0.90
CA PRO A 14 -2.33 7.01 -0.10
C PRO A 14 -2.44 6.67 1.39
N GLY A 15 -1.83 7.54 2.20
CA GLY A 15 -1.69 7.36 3.65
C GLY A 15 -0.34 6.78 4.08
N THR A 16 0.47 6.25 3.16
CA THR A 16 1.75 5.60 3.44
C THR A 16 2.92 6.57 3.25
N TYR A 17 3.84 6.63 4.24
CA TYR A 17 5.05 7.48 4.20
C TYR A 17 6.18 6.95 5.11
N LYS A 18 6.23 5.62 5.31
CA LYS A 18 7.23 4.93 6.13
C LYS A 18 8.56 4.70 5.40
N ASP A 19 8.50 4.26 4.14
CA ASP A 19 9.68 3.98 3.32
C ASP A 19 10.42 5.27 2.99
N ARG A 20 9.69 6.35 2.70
CA ARG A 20 10.25 7.68 2.53
C ARG A 20 11.05 8.10 3.76
N LEU A 21 10.51 7.89 4.96
CA LEU A 21 11.19 8.24 6.21
C LEU A 21 12.51 7.47 6.36
N LEU A 22 12.52 6.17 6.08
CA LEU A 22 13.73 5.35 6.12
C LEU A 22 14.78 5.85 5.12
N MET A 23 14.39 6.09 3.87
CA MET A 23 15.30 6.59 2.83
C MET A 23 15.86 7.99 3.13
N GLU A 24 15.07 8.86 3.77
CA GLU A 24 15.50 10.22 4.13
C GLU A 24 16.35 10.28 5.39
N ARG A 25 16.09 9.43 6.39
CA ARG A 25 16.68 9.51 7.72
C ARG A 25 17.86 8.57 7.92
N ASP A 26 17.78 7.37 7.34
CA ASP A 26 18.85 6.37 7.45
C ASP A 26 19.07 5.61 6.13
N PRO A 27 19.54 6.33 5.07
CA PRO A 27 19.83 5.72 3.78
C PRO A 27 20.93 4.67 3.84
N HIS A 28 21.90 4.79 4.76
CA HIS A 28 22.98 3.81 4.92
C HIS A 28 22.48 2.46 5.43
N GLN A 29 21.50 2.44 6.35
CA GLN A 29 20.88 1.20 6.80
C GLN A 29 20.22 0.44 5.64
N LEU A 30 19.55 1.17 4.73
CA LEU A 30 18.99 0.56 3.53
C LEU A 30 20.07 0.02 2.59
N ILE A 31 21.14 0.79 2.35
CA ILE A 31 22.27 0.37 1.50
C ILE A 31 22.92 -0.89 2.08
N GLU A 32 23.16 -0.94 3.38
CA GLU A 32 23.69 -2.13 4.07
C GLU A 32 22.75 -3.33 3.90
N GLY A 33 21.44 -3.12 4.05
CA GLY A 33 20.45 -4.18 3.80
C GLY A 33 20.48 -4.70 2.36
N CYS A 34 20.69 -3.84 1.38
CA CYS A 34 20.87 -4.23 -0.01
C CYS A 34 22.15 -5.07 -0.21
N LEU A 35 23.24 -4.67 0.42
CA LEU A 35 24.52 -5.40 0.37
C LEU A 35 24.40 -6.80 0.98
N ILE A 36 23.78 -6.90 2.15
CA ILE A 36 23.51 -8.18 2.81
C ILE A 36 22.68 -9.10 1.92
N ALA A 37 21.61 -8.57 1.33
CA ALA A 37 20.75 -9.33 0.42
C ALA A 37 21.52 -9.78 -0.84
N CYS A 38 22.31 -8.90 -1.45
CA CYS A 38 23.11 -9.21 -2.61
C CYS A 38 24.18 -10.28 -2.30
N TYR A 39 24.85 -10.18 -1.16
CA TYR A 39 25.82 -11.17 -0.72
C TYR A 39 25.18 -12.55 -0.51
N ALA A 40 24.09 -12.60 0.26
CA ALA A 40 23.40 -13.84 0.58
C ALA A 40 22.84 -14.57 -0.66
N LEU A 41 22.44 -13.83 -1.69
CA LEU A 41 21.86 -14.36 -2.92
C LEU A 41 22.85 -14.48 -4.08
N GLY A 42 24.12 -14.05 -3.89
CA GLY A 42 25.14 -14.03 -4.92
C GLY A 42 24.79 -13.12 -6.09
N LEU A 43 24.33 -11.90 -5.81
CA LEU A 43 23.94 -10.90 -6.78
C LEU A 43 25.06 -9.85 -6.92
N SER A 44 25.31 -9.40 -8.16
CA SER A 44 26.30 -8.36 -8.47
C SER A 44 25.68 -7.03 -8.85
N GLN A 45 24.35 -6.95 -8.96
CA GLN A 45 23.64 -5.75 -9.37
C GLN A 45 22.34 -5.56 -8.57
N CYS A 46 22.18 -4.38 -7.99
CA CYS A 46 20.99 -3.91 -7.30
C CYS A 46 20.44 -2.66 -7.99
N PHE A 47 19.14 -2.60 -8.20
CA PHE A 47 18.43 -1.42 -8.69
C PHE A 47 17.54 -0.86 -7.58
N LEU A 48 17.87 0.29 -7.06
CA LEU A 48 17.10 0.98 -6.03
C LEU A 48 16.14 1.94 -6.72
N TYR A 49 14.90 1.50 -6.89
CA TYR A 49 13.85 2.26 -7.55
C TYR A 49 13.14 3.17 -6.54
N VAL A 50 13.18 4.47 -6.75
CA VAL A 50 12.56 5.46 -5.86
C VAL A 50 11.51 6.25 -6.63
N ARG A 51 10.34 6.45 -6.02
CA ARG A 51 9.24 7.24 -6.56
C ARG A 51 9.70 8.64 -7.02
N GLY A 52 9.23 9.06 -8.19
CA GLY A 52 9.67 10.33 -8.82
C GLY A 52 9.43 11.58 -7.98
N GLU A 53 8.35 11.62 -7.18
CA GLU A 53 8.00 12.76 -6.33
C GLU A 53 8.83 12.85 -5.03
N MET A 54 9.66 11.85 -4.72
CA MET A 54 10.50 11.82 -3.52
C MET A 54 11.88 12.42 -3.75
N ALA A 55 11.97 13.65 -4.26
CA ALA A 55 13.24 14.30 -4.62
C ALA A 55 14.24 14.30 -3.44
N HIS A 56 13.78 14.60 -2.22
CA HIS A 56 14.66 14.63 -1.05
C HIS A 56 15.21 13.25 -0.69
N ALA A 57 14.41 12.20 -0.76
CA ALA A 57 14.88 10.83 -0.55
C ALA A 57 15.91 10.42 -1.61
N GLN A 58 15.70 10.80 -2.88
CA GLN A 58 16.63 10.57 -3.98
C GLN A 58 17.97 11.27 -3.76
N GLU A 59 17.97 12.54 -3.34
CA GLU A 59 19.18 13.29 -3.00
C GLU A 59 19.94 12.66 -1.83
N ARG A 60 19.23 12.24 -0.77
CA ARG A 60 19.83 11.58 0.39
C ARG A 60 20.48 10.25 0.02
N LEU A 61 19.77 9.42 -0.76
CA LEU A 61 20.28 8.14 -1.23
C LEU A 61 21.47 8.30 -2.19
N ALA A 62 21.43 9.27 -3.08
CA ALA A 62 22.54 9.54 -3.99
C ALA A 62 23.82 9.95 -3.21
N ALA A 63 23.68 10.81 -2.20
CA ALA A 63 24.78 11.19 -1.34
C ALA A 63 25.36 9.98 -0.57
N ALA A 64 24.48 9.20 0.07
CA ALA A 64 24.88 8.02 0.83
C ALA A 64 25.52 6.92 -0.04
N LEU A 65 25.03 6.74 -1.28
CA LEU A 65 25.66 5.81 -2.23
C LEU A 65 27.06 6.27 -2.63
N ASN A 66 27.27 7.57 -2.89
CA ASN A 66 28.61 8.11 -3.19
C ASN A 66 29.56 7.85 -2.01
N GLU A 67 29.14 8.14 -0.79
CA GLU A 67 29.92 7.86 0.42
C GLU A 67 30.25 6.36 0.54
N ALA A 68 29.29 5.47 0.25
CA ALA A 68 29.50 4.04 0.31
C ALA A 68 30.47 3.52 -0.77
N TYR A 69 30.43 4.09 -1.98
CA TYR A 69 31.42 3.80 -3.04
C TYR A 69 32.82 4.30 -2.67
N GLU A 70 32.96 5.52 -2.16
CA GLU A 70 34.23 6.09 -1.72
C GLU A 70 34.85 5.30 -0.57
N ALA A 71 34.02 4.77 0.34
CA ALA A 71 34.47 3.95 1.45
C ALA A 71 34.76 2.47 1.08
N GLY A 72 34.50 2.06 -0.17
CA GLY A 72 34.69 0.69 -0.63
C GLY A 72 33.65 -0.31 -0.11
N TYR A 73 32.49 0.17 0.31
CA TYR A 73 31.37 -0.68 0.72
C TYR A 73 30.51 -1.12 -0.48
N VAL A 74 30.58 -0.42 -1.59
CA VAL A 74 29.89 -0.72 -2.86
C VAL A 74 30.92 -0.69 -3.98
N GLY A 75 30.71 -1.45 -5.04
CA GLY A 75 31.58 -1.52 -6.21
C GLY A 75 32.41 -2.81 -6.25
N ALA A 76 33.61 -2.72 -6.79
CA ALA A 76 34.52 -3.86 -6.90
C ALA A 76 35.16 -4.21 -5.56
N ASN A 77 35.27 -5.51 -5.25
CA ASN A 77 35.97 -6.04 -4.08
C ASN A 77 35.47 -5.41 -2.75
N VAL A 78 34.16 -5.47 -2.53
CA VAL A 78 33.49 -4.91 -1.35
C VAL A 78 34.24 -5.30 -0.07
N LEU A 79 34.54 -4.31 0.78
CA LEU A 79 35.32 -4.49 2.01
C LEU A 79 36.72 -5.13 1.79
N GLY A 80 37.27 -4.99 0.59
CA GLY A 80 38.57 -5.59 0.22
C GLY A 80 38.52 -7.11 -0.01
N THR A 81 37.34 -7.68 -0.19
CA THR A 81 37.19 -9.11 -0.50
C THR A 81 37.29 -9.35 -2.01
N GLU A 82 38.01 -10.39 -2.45
CA GLU A 82 38.15 -10.69 -3.88
C GLU A 82 36.89 -11.36 -4.48
N ASP A 83 36.04 -11.94 -3.64
CA ASP A 83 34.91 -12.78 -4.06
C ASP A 83 33.57 -12.05 -4.16
N PHE A 84 33.48 -10.79 -3.72
CA PHE A 84 32.22 -10.06 -3.71
C PHE A 84 32.36 -8.65 -4.29
N SER A 85 31.66 -8.43 -5.38
CA SER A 85 31.52 -7.11 -6.03
C SER A 85 30.04 -6.88 -6.33
N VAL A 86 29.56 -5.69 -6.04
CA VAL A 86 28.15 -5.32 -6.29
C VAL A 86 28.03 -3.84 -6.64
N ASP A 87 27.26 -3.55 -7.67
CA ASP A 87 26.86 -2.20 -8.02
C ASP A 87 25.42 -1.92 -7.60
N ILE A 88 25.18 -0.74 -7.06
CA ILE A 88 23.84 -0.26 -6.70
C ILE A 88 23.52 0.94 -7.59
N THR A 89 22.53 0.77 -8.45
CA THR A 89 22.03 1.84 -9.34
C THR A 89 20.78 2.46 -8.72
N LEU A 90 20.85 3.76 -8.42
CA LEU A 90 19.68 4.54 -8.02
C LEU A 90 18.87 4.89 -9.27
N HIS A 91 17.62 4.43 -9.33
CA HIS A 91 16.68 4.70 -10.43
C HIS A 91 15.58 5.64 -9.96
N TRP A 92 15.40 6.74 -10.68
CA TRP A 92 14.36 7.74 -10.40
C TRP A 92 13.11 7.39 -11.19
N GLY A 93 12.05 7.02 -10.48
CA GLY A 93 10.75 6.76 -11.08
C GLY A 93 10.10 8.02 -11.65
N ALA A 94 9.04 7.82 -12.42
CA ALA A 94 8.29 8.91 -13.06
C ALA A 94 6.93 9.20 -12.38
N GLY A 95 6.71 8.70 -11.15
CA GLY A 95 5.54 9.03 -10.34
C GLY A 95 4.25 8.27 -10.70
N ALA A 96 4.34 7.03 -11.16
CA ALA A 96 3.17 6.19 -11.42
C ALA A 96 2.94 5.18 -10.27
N TYR A 97 1.80 5.25 -9.58
CA TYR A 97 1.41 4.33 -8.51
C TYR A 97 1.57 2.85 -8.89
N ILE A 98 1.21 2.51 -10.13
CA ILE A 98 1.23 1.13 -10.60
C ILE A 98 2.61 0.49 -10.60
N VAL A 99 3.70 1.26 -10.63
CA VAL A 99 5.07 0.72 -10.59
C VAL A 99 5.46 0.22 -9.19
N GLY A 100 4.65 0.42 -8.16
CA GLY A 100 4.74 -0.30 -6.90
C GLY A 100 4.40 -1.80 -7.04
N GLU A 101 3.75 -2.23 -8.12
CA GLU A 101 3.62 -3.64 -8.48
C GLU A 101 4.94 -4.14 -9.11
N GLU A 102 5.46 -5.28 -8.62
CA GLU A 102 6.82 -5.74 -8.92
C GLU A 102 7.13 -5.90 -10.41
N THR A 103 6.16 -6.34 -11.22
CA THR A 103 6.39 -6.52 -12.67
C THR A 103 6.26 -5.22 -13.44
N ALA A 104 5.45 -4.28 -12.98
CA ALA A 104 5.38 -2.92 -13.53
C ALA A 104 6.64 -2.12 -13.20
N LEU A 105 7.23 -2.32 -12.02
CA LEU A 105 8.53 -1.78 -11.64
C LEU A 105 9.62 -2.29 -12.60
N ILE A 106 9.63 -3.59 -12.92
CA ILE A 106 10.56 -4.19 -13.86
C ILE A 106 10.40 -3.59 -15.27
N GLU A 107 9.17 -3.45 -15.78
CA GLU A 107 8.90 -2.79 -17.07
C GLU A 107 9.48 -1.36 -17.09
N SER A 108 9.28 -0.61 -16.00
CA SER A 108 9.81 0.75 -15.88
C SER A 108 11.34 0.79 -15.85
N LEU A 109 11.99 -0.16 -15.16
CA LEU A 109 13.46 -0.30 -15.18
C LEU A 109 14.01 -0.64 -16.57
N GLU A 110 13.26 -1.40 -17.37
CA GLU A 110 13.61 -1.75 -18.75
C GLU A 110 13.42 -0.57 -19.73
N GLY A 111 12.83 0.54 -19.27
CA GLY A 111 12.54 1.72 -20.09
C GLY A 111 11.19 1.68 -20.80
N ASP A 112 10.38 0.68 -20.48
CA ASP A 112 9.03 0.54 -21.00
C ASP A 112 8.00 1.25 -20.10
N ARG A 113 6.76 1.34 -20.60
CA ARG A 113 5.66 1.86 -19.77
C ARG A 113 5.38 0.90 -18.62
N GLY A 114 5.41 1.38 -17.38
CA GLY A 114 5.13 0.61 -16.18
C GLY A 114 3.73 0.02 -16.18
N MET A 115 3.61 -1.21 -16.68
CA MET A 115 2.37 -1.98 -16.73
C MET A 115 2.63 -3.39 -16.23
N PRO A 116 1.81 -3.94 -15.30
CA PRO A 116 1.99 -5.30 -14.80
C PRO A 116 2.05 -6.36 -15.90
N ARG A 117 2.91 -7.37 -15.71
CA ARG A 117 2.98 -8.58 -16.55
C ARG A 117 1.97 -9.62 -16.09
N LEU A 118 1.59 -10.51 -17.00
CA LEU A 118 0.74 -11.65 -16.65
C LEU A 118 1.54 -12.72 -15.87
N LYS A 119 0.98 -13.21 -14.78
CA LYS A 119 1.53 -14.32 -13.98
C LYS A 119 0.53 -15.50 -14.02
N PRO A 120 0.90 -16.66 -14.54
CA PRO A 120 2.13 -17.02 -15.25
C PRO A 120 2.23 -16.40 -16.66
N PRO A 121 3.41 -16.40 -17.36
CA PRO A 121 4.66 -17.01 -16.91
C PRO A 121 5.62 -16.04 -16.22
N TYR A 122 5.34 -14.72 -16.19
CA TYR A 122 6.28 -13.68 -15.79
C TYR A 122 6.39 -13.51 -14.28
N PHE A 123 6.81 -14.57 -13.58
CA PHE A 123 7.21 -14.44 -12.18
C PHE A 123 8.64 -13.88 -12.12
N PRO A 124 8.91 -12.77 -11.39
CA PRO A 124 10.22 -12.12 -11.39
C PRO A 124 11.38 -13.03 -11.03
N ALA A 125 11.18 -13.97 -10.08
CA ALA A 125 12.20 -14.95 -9.71
C ALA A 125 12.64 -15.88 -10.86
N SER A 126 11.85 -15.98 -11.93
CA SER A 126 12.16 -16.78 -13.12
C SER A 126 12.41 -15.91 -14.34
N ILE A 127 11.52 -14.98 -14.64
CA ILE A 127 11.53 -14.10 -15.82
C ILE A 127 11.30 -12.67 -15.37
N GLY A 128 12.32 -12.07 -14.77
CA GLY A 128 12.31 -10.71 -14.25
C GLY A 128 12.98 -9.71 -15.19
N LEU A 129 13.81 -8.83 -14.63
CA LEU A 129 14.50 -7.75 -15.33
C LEU A 129 15.39 -8.32 -16.45
N TYR A 130 15.21 -7.80 -17.66
CA TYR A 130 15.89 -8.27 -18.90
C TYR A 130 15.76 -9.78 -19.11
N GLY A 131 14.63 -10.37 -18.71
CA GLY A 131 14.38 -11.82 -18.81
C GLY A 131 15.24 -12.66 -17.86
N LYS A 132 15.81 -12.10 -16.81
CA LYS A 132 16.67 -12.76 -15.84
C LYS A 132 16.00 -12.89 -14.47
N PRO A 133 16.39 -13.88 -13.66
CA PRO A 133 15.89 -13.98 -12.28
C PRO A 133 16.10 -12.68 -11.50
N THR A 134 15.04 -12.16 -10.92
CA THR A 134 15.05 -10.92 -10.18
C THR A 134 14.26 -11.10 -8.88
N ILE A 135 14.83 -10.65 -7.77
CA ILE A 135 14.13 -10.55 -6.50
C ILE A 135 13.74 -9.09 -6.30
N VAL A 136 12.47 -8.83 -5.99
CA VAL A 136 11.98 -7.50 -5.65
C VAL A 136 11.61 -7.47 -4.17
N ASN A 137 12.20 -6.54 -3.42
CA ASN A 137 11.92 -6.34 -1.99
C ASN A 137 11.61 -4.88 -1.69
N ASN A 138 10.74 -4.66 -0.69
CA ASN A 138 10.42 -3.33 -0.19
C ASN A 138 11.58 -2.75 0.63
N VAL A 139 11.64 -1.43 0.73
CA VAL A 139 12.64 -0.67 1.51
C VAL A 139 12.67 -1.11 2.96
N GLU A 140 11.53 -1.16 3.66
CA GLU A 140 11.46 -1.58 5.07
C GLU A 140 11.98 -3.01 5.28
N THR A 141 11.66 -3.91 4.35
CA THR A 141 12.14 -5.31 4.40
C THR A 141 13.66 -5.38 4.42
N LEU A 142 14.33 -4.63 3.55
CA LEU A 142 15.79 -4.61 3.46
C LEU A 142 16.42 -3.85 4.63
N ALA A 143 15.82 -2.74 5.07
CA ALA A 143 16.29 -1.98 6.21
C ALA A 143 16.32 -2.75 7.54
N ASN A 144 15.54 -3.83 7.66
CA ASN A 144 15.59 -4.72 8.83
C ASN A 144 16.79 -5.67 8.84
N LEU A 145 17.39 -5.97 7.68
CA LEU A 145 18.45 -6.98 7.58
C LEU A 145 19.70 -6.69 8.42
N PRO A 146 20.23 -5.45 8.47
CA PRO A 146 21.39 -5.14 9.31
C PRO A 146 21.18 -5.49 10.78
N TRP A 147 20.01 -5.13 11.32
CA TRP A 147 19.67 -5.45 12.70
C TRP A 147 19.55 -6.96 12.93
N ILE A 148 18.88 -7.67 12.01
CA ILE A 148 18.67 -9.11 12.08
C ILE A 148 20.00 -9.87 12.03
N VAL A 149 20.90 -9.46 11.14
CA VAL A 149 22.23 -10.11 11.02
C VAL A 149 23.08 -9.86 12.26
N SER A 150 23.04 -8.65 12.82
CA SER A 150 23.81 -8.26 13.99
C SER A 150 23.33 -8.92 15.29
N ASN A 151 22.01 -9.12 15.43
CA ASN A 151 21.40 -9.58 16.69
C ASN A 151 20.85 -11.01 16.62
N GLY A 152 20.72 -11.56 15.42
CA GLY A 152 20.17 -12.88 15.16
C GLY A 152 18.65 -12.90 14.91
N GLY A 153 18.21 -13.80 14.03
CA GLY A 153 16.80 -13.94 13.67
C GLY A 153 15.89 -14.30 14.85
N ALA A 154 16.38 -15.06 15.82
CA ALA A 154 15.62 -15.40 17.04
C ALA A 154 15.30 -14.15 17.89
N ALA A 155 16.25 -13.22 18.00
CA ALA A 155 16.04 -11.97 18.72
C ALA A 155 15.02 -11.08 18.01
N PHE A 156 15.05 -11.04 16.68
CA PHE A 156 14.04 -10.32 15.91
C PHE A 156 12.64 -10.95 16.06
N ALA A 157 12.56 -12.27 15.95
CA ALA A 157 11.29 -12.99 16.10
C ALA A 157 10.65 -12.79 17.48
N ALA A 158 11.46 -12.67 18.53
CA ALA A 158 10.98 -12.45 19.90
C ALA A 158 10.35 -11.07 20.15
N MET A 159 10.50 -10.11 19.23
CA MET A 159 9.92 -8.78 19.36
C MET A 159 8.44 -8.71 18.96
N GLY A 160 7.93 -9.71 18.27
CA GLY A 160 6.55 -9.77 17.78
C GLY A 160 5.75 -10.92 18.39
N ALA A 161 4.58 -11.20 17.81
CA ALA A 161 3.78 -12.39 18.12
C ALA A 161 4.19 -13.59 17.27
N ASP A 162 3.83 -14.81 17.71
CA ASP A 162 4.20 -16.07 17.03
C ASP A 162 3.85 -16.11 15.53
N SER A 163 2.73 -15.48 15.14
CA SER A 163 2.24 -15.43 13.76
C SER A 163 2.74 -14.20 12.97
N SER A 164 3.33 -13.21 13.67
CA SER A 164 3.79 -11.94 13.12
C SER A 164 5.01 -11.45 13.88
N THR A 165 6.16 -12.00 13.53
CA THR A 165 7.43 -11.76 14.22
C THR A 165 8.08 -10.44 13.85
N GLY A 166 8.89 -9.90 14.77
CA GLY A 166 9.65 -8.67 14.57
C GLY A 166 8.88 -7.40 14.85
N THR A 167 9.35 -6.31 14.26
CA THR A 167 8.70 -4.99 14.30
C THR A 167 8.13 -4.63 12.94
N ARG A 168 7.21 -3.68 12.91
CA ARG A 168 6.71 -3.06 11.71
C ARG A 168 6.46 -1.57 11.91
N VAL A 169 6.72 -0.81 10.87
CA VAL A 169 6.49 0.63 10.84
C VAL A 169 5.10 0.95 10.32
N PHE A 170 4.34 1.72 11.09
CA PHE A 170 2.99 2.18 10.73
C PHE A 170 2.97 3.70 10.56
N ALA A 171 2.35 4.17 9.48
CA ALA A 171 2.07 5.57 9.24
C ALA A 171 0.63 5.87 9.70
N VAL A 172 0.46 6.70 10.72
CA VAL A 172 -0.86 7.08 11.25
C VAL A 172 -1.17 8.51 10.88
N SER A 173 -2.31 8.72 10.24
CA SER A 173 -2.74 10.04 9.75
C SER A 173 -4.26 10.25 9.85
N GLY A 174 -4.74 11.37 9.33
CA GLY A 174 -6.14 11.74 9.40
C GLY A 174 -6.49 12.51 10.69
N HIS A 175 -7.61 12.19 11.31
CA HIS A 175 -8.19 12.99 12.37
C HIS A 175 -7.74 12.55 13.77
N VAL A 176 -6.45 12.33 13.94
CA VAL A 176 -5.81 12.03 15.25
C VAL A 176 -5.13 13.25 15.83
N ALA A 177 -4.82 13.18 17.14
CA ALA A 177 -4.16 14.27 17.85
C ALA A 177 -2.72 14.49 17.36
N THR A 178 -1.98 13.41 17.13
CA THR A 178 -0.57 13.43 16.74
C THR A 178 -0.33 12.47 15.58
N PRO A 179 -0.51 12.92 14.31
CA PRO A 179 -0.11 12.12 13.15
C PRO A 179 1.39 11.83 13.16
N GLY A 180 1.80 10.62 12.75
CA GLY A 180 3.21 10.26 12.78
C GLY A 180 3.51 8.89 12.19
N VAL A 181 4.78 8.50 12.30
CA VAL A 181 5.26 7.17 11.95
C VAL A 181 5.75 6.50 13.21
N PHE A 182 5.27 5.29 13.47
CA PHE A 182 5.51 4.55 14.70
C PHE A 182 5.98 3.15 14.37
N GLU A 183 7.13 2.76 14.90
CA GLU A 183 7.60 1.38 14.88
C GLU A 183 7.06 0.67 16.12
N VAL A 184 6.40 -0.46 15.90
CA VAL A 184 5.78 -1.24 16.98
C VAL A 184 6.08 -2.74 16.83
N PRO A 185 6.10 -3.51 17.94
CA PRO A 185 6.15 -4.95 17.88
C PRO A 185 4.94 -5.49 17.10
N PHE A 186 5.22 -6.31 16.08
CA PHE A 186 4.19 -6.80 15.16
C PHE A 186 3.30 -7.84 15.85
N GLY A 187 1.98 -7.69 15.75
CA GLY A 187 1.01 -8.62 16.32
C GLY A 187 0.71 -8.49 17.81
N THR A 188 1.43 -7.62 18.56
CA THR A 188 1.17 -7.39 19.99
C THR A 188 0.50 -6.06 20.29
N THR A 189 0.67 -5.09 19.41
CA THR A 189 0.02 -3.77 19.48
C THR A 189 -1.33 -3.84 18.76
N THR A 190 -2.39 -3.25 19.34
CA THR A 190 -3.72 -3.20 18.73
C THR A 190 -3.94 -1.90 17.94
N PHE A 191 -5.01 -1.85 17.11
CA PHE A 191 -5.43 -0.58 16.50
C PHE A 191 -5.82 0.45 17.58
N ARG A 192 -6.40 0.01 18.69
CA ARG A 192 -6.72 0.90 19.82
C ARG A 192 -5.47 1.53 20.39
N ASP A 193 -4.43 0.74 20.63
CA ASP A 193 -3.17 1.24 21.16
C ASP A 193 -2.57 2.30 20.23
N ILE A 194 -2.38 1.98 18.95
CA ILE A 194 -1.68 2.88 18.02
C ILE A 194 -2.48 4.16 17.74
N ILE A 195 -3.82 4.10 17.79
CA ILE A 195 -4.67 5.28 17.56
C ILE A 195 -4.81 6.12 18.83
N PHE A 196 -5.02 5.51 20.02
CA PHE A 196 -5.45 6.24 21.22
C PHE A 196 -4.39 6.43 22.29
N ASP A 197 -3.33 5.60 22.35
CA ASP A 197 -2.29 5.75 23.36
C ASP A 197 -1.47 7.02 23.10
N PRO A 198 -1.24 7.88 24.13
CA PRO A 198 -0.41 9.09 24.02
C PRO A 198 1.03 8.85 23.54
N ARG A 199 1.55 7.64 23.65
CA ARG A 199 2.86 7.25 23.11
C ARG A 199 2.90 7.21 21.57
N TYR A 200 1.71 7.10 20.94
CA TYR A 200 1.52 7.03 19.51
C TYR A 200 0.66 8.19 19.00
N ALA A 201 -0.45 7.92 18.35
CA ALA A 201 -1.28 8.98 17.75
C ALA A 201 -2.12 9.81 18.75
N GLY A 202 -2.21 9.39 20.03
CA GLY A 202 -2.76 10.20 21.12
C GLY A 202 -4.27 10.40 21.09
N GLY A 203 -5.00 9.60 20.33
CA GLY A 203 -6.46 9.64 20.24
C GLY A 203 -7.00 10.57 19.17
N MET A 204 -8.31 10.79 19.25
CA MET A 204 -9.02 11.67 18.31
C MET A 204 -8.70 13.15 18.56
N ARG A 205 -8.92 13.98 17.57
CA ARG A 205 -8.88 15.45 17.76
C ARG A 205 -9.85 15.86 18.89
N PRO A 206 -9.54 16.95 19.65
CA PRO A 206 -10.36 17.37 20.80
C PRO A 206 -11.85 17.51 20.45
N GLY A 207 -12.72 16.89 21.26
CA GLY A 207 -14.17 16.94 21.11
C GLY A 207 -14.73 16.13 19.94
N ARG A 208 -13.93 15.21 19.35
CA ARG A 208 -14.34 14.35 18.25
C ARG A 208 -14.37 12.88 18.64
N THR A 209 -15.19 12.12 17.94
CA THR A 209 -15.30 10.66 18.09
C THR A 209 -14.88 9.95 16.81
N LEU A 210 -14.43 8.70 16.95
CA LEU A 210 -14.11 7.86 15.81
C LEU A 210 -15.37 7.56 15.00
N LYS A 211 -15.31 7.72 13.69
CA LYS A 211 -16.35 7.29 12.76
C LYS A 211 -15.94 5.99 12.03
N THR A 212 -14.74 5.98 11.46
CA THR A 212 -14.16 4.85 10.74
C THR A 212 -12.65 5.05 10.58
N PHE A 213 -11.94 4.00 10.20
CA PHE A 213 -10.52 4.11 9.83
C PHE A 213 -10.14 3.13 8.73
N ILE A 214 -9.12 3.47 7.98
CA ILE A 214 -8.52 2.60 6.97
C ILE A 214 -7.32 1.92 7.63
N PRO A 215 -7.25 0.57 7.71
CA PRO A 215 -6.21 -0.10 8.49
C PRO A 215 -4.88 -0.33 7.77
N GLY A 216 -4.85 -0.23 6.42
CA GLY A 216 -3.69 -0.67 5.64
C GLY A 216 -3.40 0.10 4.36
N GLY A 217 -3.77 1.38 4.30
CA GLY A 217 -3.69 2.21 3.11
C GLY A 217 -5.00 2.24 2.33
N ALA A 218 -5.13 3.17 1.40
CA ALA A 218 -6.37 3.47 0.68
C ALA A 218 -7.00 2.26 -0.04
N SER A 219 -6.22 1.24 -0.36
CA SER A 219 -6.66 -0.01 -0.99
C SER A 219 -7.34 -1.00 -0.03
N ALA A 220 -7.24 -0.77 1.31
CA ALA A 220 -7.83 -1.66 2.29
C ALA A 220 -9.32 -1.38 2.51
N PRO A 221 -10.17 -2.42 2.72
CA PRO A 221 -11.52 -2.24 3.27
C PRO A 221 -11.47 -1.49 4.59
N TRP A 222 -12.47 -0.64 4.83
CA TRP A 222 -12.50 0.21 6.02
C TRP A 222 -12.91 -0.57 7.26
N PHE A 223 -12.35 -0.18 8.39
CA PHE A 223 -12.65 -0.71 9.72
C PHE A 223 -13.43 0.31 10.58
N PHE A 224 -14.07 -0.21 11.63
CA PHE A 224 -14.97 0.53 12.51
C PHE A 224 -14.58 0.29 13.98
N GLU A 225 -15.31 0.86 14.92
CA GLU A 225 -15.03 0.80 16.35
C GLU A 225 -14.86 -0.64 16.88
N GLU A 226 -15.66 -1.58 16.39
CA GLU A 226 -15.59 -3.00 16.74
C GLU A 226 -14.26 -3.70 16.37
N HIS A 227 -13.45 -3.09 15.52
CA HIS A 227 -12.16 -3.63 15.08
C HIS A 227 -10.96 -3.05 15.85
N LEU A 228 -11.20 -2.09 16.75
CA LEU A 228 -10.11 -1.39 17.47
C LEU A 228 -9.23 -2.34 18.29
N ASP A 229 -9.81 -3.37 18.87
CA ASP A 229 -9.09 -4.31 19.74
C ASP A 229 -8.40 -5.45 18.99
N LEU A 230 -8.47 -5.44 17.65
CA LEU A 230 -7.70 -6.38 16.83
C LEU A 230 -6.21 -6.02 16.89
N PRO A 231 -5.33 -7.02 17.05
CA PRO A 231 -3.89 -6.80 16.96
C PRO A 231 -3.48 -6.39 15.53
N LEU A 232 -2.43 -5.60 15.44
CA LEU A 232 -1.77 -5.27 14.17
C LEU A 232 -1.04 -6.52 13.67
N GLU A 233 -1.81 -7.47 13.16
CA GLU A 233 -1.37 -8.80 12.74
C GLU A 233 -2.09 -9.21 11.46
N LYS A 234 -1.34 -9.78 10.52
CA LYS A 234 -1.86 -10.06 9.18
C LYS A 234 -3.07 -10.99 9.20
N THR A 235 -2.95 -12.14 9.85
CA THR A 235 -3.99 -13.19 9.81
C THR A 235 -5.29 -12.73 10.43
N THR A 236 -5.22 -12.04 11.57
CA THR A 236 -6.37 -11.51 12.30
C THR A 236 -7.10 -10.43 11.49
N VAL A 237 -6.35 -9.52 10.85
CA VAL A 237 -6.93 -8.47 10.02
C VAL A 237 -7.53 -9.04 8.73
N ASP A 238 -6.87 -10.02 8.11
CA ASP A 238 -7.41 -10.72 6.93
C ASP A 238 -8.74 -11.46 7.27
N GLN A 239 -8.81 -12.12 8.43
CA GLN A 239 -10.04 -12.79 8.90
C GLN A 239 -11.16 -11.82 9.24
N ALA A 240 -10.82 -10.60 9.66
CA ALA A 240 -11.78 -9.53 9.91
C ALA A 240 -12.25 -8.81 8.65
N GLY A 241 -11.82 -9.26 7.46
CA GLY A 241 -12.31 -8.74 6.18
C GLY A 241 -11.53 -7.54 5.64
N SER A 242 -10.28 -7.31 6.08
CA SER A 242 -9.43 -6.24 5.58
C SER A 242 -7.96 -6.66 5.50
N MET A 243 -7.03 -5.72 5.34
CA MET A 243 -5.59 -5.99 5.28
C MET A 243 -4.77 -4.91 5.99
N LEU A 244 -3.62 -5.30 6.52
CA LEU A 244 -2.62 -4.34 7.01
C LEU A 244 -1.88 -3.61 5.86
N GLY A 245 -1.96 -4.13 4.65
CA GLY A 245 -1.45 -3.52 3.42
C GLY A 245 -0.07 -2.89 3.59
N SER A 246 0.02 -1.61 3.30
CA SER A 246 1.25 -0.82 3.41
C SER A 246 1.59 -0.36 4.85
N GLY A 247 0.76 -0.66 5.86
CA GLY A 247 0.93 -0.15 7.21
C GLY A 247 0.47 1.29 7.41
N ALA A 248 -0.38 1.81 6.54
CA ALA A 248 -0.96 3.14 6.69
C ALA A 248 -2.33 3.07 7.36
N ILE A 249 -2.46 3.73 8.51
CA ILE A 249 -3.71 3.87 9.25
C ILE A 249 -4.24 5.30 9.05
N VAL A 250 -5.40 5.43 8.39
CA VAL A 250 -6.02 6.74 8.16
C VAL A 250 -7.31 6.83 8.96
N VAL A 251 -7.32 7.70 9.96
CA VAL A 251 -8.42 7.82 10.92
C VAL A 251 -9.37 8.94 10.52
N MET A 252 -10.67 8.66 10.53
CA MET A 252 -11.74 9.58 10.18
C MET A 252 -12.69 9.75 11.35
N ASP A 253 -12.94 11.00 11.74
CA ASP A 253 -13.85 11.35 12.85
C ASP A 253 -15.30 11.59 12.38
N ASP A 254 -16.16 11.87 13.32
CA ASP A 254 -17.60 12.15 13.15
C ASP A 254 -17.93 13.30 12.19
N THR A 255 -16.96 14.16 11.85
CA THR A 255 -17.15 15.24 10.86
C THR A 255 -16.90 14.79 9.42
N THR A 256 -16.40 13.56 9.20
CA THR A 256 -16.06 13.08 7.87
C THR A 256 -17.32 12.82 7.04
N ASP A 257 -17.38 13.43 5.88
CA ASP A 257 -18.32 13.07 4.82
C ASP A 257 -17.79 11.82 4.11
N VAL A 258 -18.42 10.68 4.40
CA VAL A 258 -17.98 9.37 3.90
C VAL A 258 -18.04 9.28 2.38
N VAL A 259 -19.04 9.90 1.75
CA VAL A 259 -19.20 9.87 0.29
C VAL A 259 -18.07 10.62 -0.40
N LYS A 260 -17.66 11.78 0.13
CA LYS A 260 -16.51 12.53 -0.39
C LYS A 260 -15.20 11.79 -0.14
N ALA A 261 -15.02 11.18 1.03
CA ALA A 261 -13.83 10.39 1.33
C ALA A 261 -13.70 9.20 0.37
N CYS A 262 -14.78 8.44 0.19
CA CYS A 262 -14.85 7.34 -0.75
C CYS A 262 -14.55 7.80 -2.20
N HIS A 263 -15.20 8.86 -2.66
CA HIS A 263 -14.94 9.42 -3.98
C HIS A 263 -13.48 9.85 -4.18
N ASN A 264 -12.86 10.45 -3.16
CA ASN A 264 -11.46 10.87 -3.25
C ASN A 264 -10.51 9.69 -3.48
N VAL A 265 -10.74 8.59 -2.78
CA VAL A 265 -9.96 7.35 -2.93
C VAL A 265 -10.21 6.72 -4.31
N VAL A 266 -11.47 6.59 -4.72
CA VAL A 266 -11.82 6.01 -6.03
C VAL A 266 -11.27 6.83 -7.18
N ARG A 267 -11.32 8.16 -7.08
CA ARG A 267 -10.72 9.08 -8.06
C ARG A 267 -9.21 8.87 -8.20
N PHE A 268 -8.52 8.60 -7.09
CA PHE A 268 -7.10 8.24 -7.13
C PHE A 268 -6.89 6.97 -7.97
N PHE A 269 -7.58 5.87 -7.68
CA PHE A 269 -7.44 4.63 -8.43
C PHE A 269 -7.85 4.75 -9.90
N ALA A 270 -8.86 5.55 -10.21
CA ALA A 270 -9.26 5.80 -11.60
C ALA A 270 -8.16 6.52 -12.39
N ARG A 271 -7.43 7.44 -11.77
CA ARG A 271 -6.30 8.17 -12.38
C ARG A 271 -5.05 7.31 -12.50
N GLU A 272 -4.79 6.46 -11.52
CA GLU A 272 -3.61 5.61 -11.45
C GLU A 272 -3.75 4.28 -12.21
N SER A 273 -4.92 3.97 -12.74
CA SER A 273 -5.11 2.81 -13.60
C SER A 273 -4.19 2.89 -14.83
N CYS A 274 -3.33 1.89 -15.00
CA CYS A 274 -2.41 1.85 -16.15
C CYS A 274 -3.12 1.64 -17.49
N GLY A 275 -4.42 1.27 -17.48
CA GLY A 275 -5.24 1.06 -18.66
C GLY A 275 -5.06 -0.28 -19.37
N LYS A 276 -4.24 -1.21 -18.84
CA LYS A 276 -3.93 -2.48 -19.51
C LYS A 276 -5.13 -3.42 -19.61
N CYS A 277 -5.89 -3.61 -18.55
CA CYS A 277 -7.04 -4.51 -18.53
C CYS A 277 -8.38 -3.77 -18.43
N THR A 278 -9.35 -4.22 -19.24
CA THR A 278 -10.64 -3.55 -19.40
C THR A 278 -11.44 -3.37 -18.11
N PRO A 279 -11.58 -4.39 -17.21
CA PRO A 279 -12.38 -4.22 -15.99
C PRO A 279 -11.87 -3.09 -15.10
N CYS A 280 -10.57 -2.92 -14.97
CA CYS A 280 -9.95 -1.83 -14.22
C CYS A 280 -10.09 -0.50 -14.97
N ARG A 281 -9.65 -0.42 -16.24
CA ARG A 281 -9.64 0.82 -17.04
C ARG A 281 -11.01 1.47 -17.13
N GLU A 282 -12.02 0.69 -17.50
CA GLU A 282 -13.38 1.20 -17.66
C GLU A 282 -14.12 1.29 -16.33
N GLY A 283 -14.01 0.22 -15.52
CA GLY A 283 -14.75 0.12 -14.26
C GLY A 283 -14.39 1.21 -13.26
N THR A 284 -13.09 1.48 -13.01
CA THR A 284 -12.68 2.55 -12.08
C THR A 284 -13.14 3.93 -12.55
N SER A 285 -13.11 4.18 -13.87
CA SER A 285 -13.65 5.42 -14.47
C SER A 285 -15.17 5.54 -14.29
N TRP A 286 -15.89 4.43 -14.39
CA TRP A 286 -17.36 4.44 -14.17
C TRP A 286 -17.70 4.65 -12.70
N LEU A 287 -17.00 3.99 -11.78
CA LEU A 287 -17.16 4.19 -10.33
C LEU A 287 -16.96 5.65 -9.95
N GLU A 288 -15.89 6.27 -10.43
CA GLU A 288 -15.61 7.71 -10.19
C GLU A 288 -16.73 8.60 -10.73
N LYS A 289 -17.18 8.37 -11.96
CA LYS A 289 -18.26 9.16 -12.57
C LYS A 289 -19.60 9.02 -11.86
N ILE A 290 -19.94 7.82 -11.38
CA ILE A 290 -21.17 7.58 -10.62
C ILE A 290 -21.10 8.33 -9.27
N LEU A 291 -20.00 8.20 -8.53
CA LEU A 291 -19.80 8.94 -7.28
C LEU A 291 -19.81 10.46 -7.48
N CYS A 292 -19.19 10.97 -8.55
CA CYS A 292 -19.21 12.38 -8.89
C CYS A 292 -20.66 12.87 -9.17
N ARG A 293 -21.46 12.07 -9.89
CA ARG A 293 -22.87 12.36 -10.14
C ARG A 293 -23.69 12.40 -8.84
N ILE A 294 -23.49 11.45 -7.94
CA ILE A 294 -24.13 11.42 -6.62
C ILE A 294 -23.76 12.69 -5.84
N LEU A 295 -22.48 13.02 -5.71
CA LEU A 295 -22.00 14.19 -4.97
C LEU A 295 -22.49 15.52 -5.55
N SER A 296 -22.75 15.59 -6.84
CA SER A 296 -23.31 16.79 -7.50
C SER A 296 -24.84 16.93 -7.38
N GLY A 297 -25.51 16.03 -6.63
CA GLY A 297 -26.97 16.03 -6.49
C GLY A 297 -27.74 15.56 -7.74
N GLN A 298 -27.03 14.97 -8.70
CA GLN A 298 -27.61 14.42 -9.93
C GLN A 298 -27.72 12.89 -9.90
N GLY A 299 -27.59 12.30 -8.68
CA GLY A 299 -27.70 10.87 -8.46
C GLY A 299 -29.07 10.32 -8.86
N ARG A 300 -29.08 9.08 -9.33
CA ARG A 300 -30.29 8.35 -9.75
C ARG A 300 -30.65 7.32 -8.68
N PRO A 301 -31.93 6.88 -8.61
CA PRO A 301 -32.35 5.87 -7.63
C PRO A 301 -31.50 4.61 -7.63
N GLN A 302 -31.09 4.15 -8.82
CA GLN A 302 -30.34 2.91 -9.04
C GLN A 302 -28.81 3.08 -8.96
N ASP A 303 -28.28 4.27 -8.70
CA ASP A 303 -26.82 4.50 -8.76
C ASP A 303 -26.04 3.75 -7.68
N LEU A 304 -26.62 3.51 -6.51
CA LEU A 304 -25.96 2.73 -5.47
C LEU A 304 -25.86 1.24 -5.84
N ASP A 305 -26.91 0.70 -6.44
CA ASP A 305 -26.91 -0.69 -6.91
C ASP A 305 -26.00 -0.83 -8.15
N LEU A 306 -25.97 0.18 -9.02
CA LEU A 306 -25.04 0.22 -10.15
C LEU A 306 -23.57 0.30 -9.71
N LEU A 307 -23.25 1.06 -8.64
CA LEU A 307 -21.92 1.05 -8.05
C LEU A 307 -21.49 -0.38 -7.64
N MET A 308 -22.38 -1.10 -6.96
CA MET A 308 -22.10 -2.47 -6.51
C MET A 308 -21.98 -3.45 -7.68
N ASP A 309 -22.79 -3.30 -8.72
CA ASP A 309 -22.70 -4.11 -9.94
C ASP A 309 -21.36 -3.90 -10.66
N VAL A 310 -20.91 -2.65 -10.80
CA VAL A 310 -19.59 -2.36 -11.38
C VAL A 310 -18.46 -2.90 -10.49
N CYS A 311 -18.58 -2.79 -9.18
CA CYS A 311 -17.64 -3.38 -8.23
C CYS A 311 -17.54 -4.90 -8.40
N ASP A 312 -18.67 -5.61 -8.53
CA ASP A 312 -18.72 -7.06 -8.74
C ASP A 312 -18.05 -7.48 -10.06
N ASN A 313 -18.19 -6.69 -11.10
CA ASN A 313 -17.52 -6.93 -12.38
C ASN A 313 -15.98 -6.80 -12.30
N ILE A 314 -15.47 -5.96 -11.41
CA ILE A 314 -14.02 -5.78 -11.18
C ILE A 314 -13.50 -6.85 -10.19
N SER A 315 -14.24 -7.09 -9.12
CA SER A 315 -13.89 -8.01 -8.04
C SER A 315 -15.11 -8.87 -7.67
N PRO A 316 -15.29 -10.03 -8.33
CA PRO A 316 -16.46 -10.86 -8.18
C PRO A 316 -16.73 -11.31 -6.74
N GLY A 317 -17.97 -11.13 -6.29
CA GLY A 317 -18.43 -11.40 -4.94
C GLY A 317 -18.10 -10.33 -3.92
N ILE A 318 -17.30 -9.34 -4.27
CA ILE A 318 -16.93 -8.17 -3.43
C ILE A 318 -16.45 -8.57 -2.02
N ALA A 319 -16.12 -9.83 -1.82
CA ALA A 319 -15.68 -10.41 -0.55
C ALA A 319 -14.16 -10.24 -0.36
N TRP A 320 -13.73 -10.23 0.89
CA TRP A 320 -12.32 -10.31 1.23
C TRP A 320 -11.90 -11.75 1.56
N PRO A 321 -10.76 -12.28 1.10
CA PRO A 321 -9.84 -11.63 0.14
C PRO A 321 -10.46 -11.47 -1.25
N PRO A 322 -10.10 -10.41 -1.98
CA PRO A 322 -10.77 -10.08 -3.22
C PRO A 322 -10.49 -11.11 -4.32
N ARG A 323 -11.52 -11.49 -5.05
CA ARG A 323 -11.36 -12.13 -6.36
C ARG A 323 -11.12 -11.03 -7.39
N GLN A 324 -10.27 -11.29 -8.38
CA GLN A 324 -9.95 -10.28 -9.37
C GLN A 324 -10.16 -10.79 -10.79
N THR A 325 -10.75 -9.95 -11.63
CA THR A 325 -10.80 -10.11 -13.09
C THR A 325 -9.68 -9.32 -13.77
N THR A 326 -8.89 -8.61 -12.99
CA THR A 326 -7.81 -7.71 -13.43
C THR A 326 -6.44 -8.37 -13.32
N ILE A 327 -5.45 -7.88 -14.08
CA ILE A 327 -4.09 -8.43 -14.10
C ILE A 327 -3.38 -8.22 -12.76
N CYS A 328 -3.66 -7.11 -12.08
CA CYS A 328 -3.07 -6.77 -10.78
C CYS A 328 -4.16 -6.36 -9.77
N PRO A 329 -3.83 -6.22 -8.48
CA PRO A 329 -4.81 -5.90 -7.43
C PRO A 329 -5.35 -4.47 -7.46
N LEU A 330 -4.90 -3.56 -8.35
CA LEU A 330 -5.41 -2.18 -8.41
C LEU A 330 -6.94 -2.13 -8.61
N GLY A 331 -7.50 -2.99 -9.45
CA GLY A 331 -8.95 -3.07 -9.64
C GLY A 331 -9.70 -3.36 -8.34
N PRO A 332 -9.44 -4.48 -7.67
CA PRO A 332 -10.00 -4.77 -6.33
C PRO A 332 -9.74 -3.67 -5.30
N SER A 333 -8.58 -3.03 -5.32
CA SER A 333 -8.26 -1.91 -4.44
C SER A 333 -9.20 -0.71 -4.62
N ALA A 334 -9.66 -0.45 -5.83
CA ALA A 334 -10.65 0.59 -6.11
C ALA A 334 -12.07 0.21 -5.62
N VAL A 335 -12.37 -1.08 -5.51
CA VAL A 335 -13.66 -1.60 -5.03
C VAL A 335 -13.77 -1.52 -3.51
N SER A 336 -12.69 -1.82 -2.80
CA SER A 336 -12.68 -1.95 -1.33
C SER A 336 -13.29 -0.76 -0.58
N PRO A 337 -12.96 0.51 -0.88
CA PRO A 337 -13.54 1.66 -0.18
C PRO A 337 -15.03 1.83 -0.46
N ILE A 338 -15.52 1.49 -1.67
CA ILE A 338 -16.95 1.58 -2.00
C ILE A 338 -17.73 0.50 -1.23
N ALA A 339 -17.27 -0.74 -1.28
CA ALA A 339 -17.94 -1.87 -0.66
C ALA A 339 -18.12 -1.65 0.84
N SER A 340 -17.01 -1.35 1.55
CA SER A 340 -17.04 -1.14 3.01
C SER A 340 -17.82 0.13 3.42
N ALA A 341 -17.71 1.23 2.64
CA ALA A 341 -18.45 2.45 2.94
C ALA A 341 -19.96 2.28 2.72
N LEU A 342 -20.38 1.64 1.61
CA LEU A 342 -21.80 1.42 1.33
C LEU A 342 -22.45 0.44 2.29
N GLU A 343 -21.74 -0.61 2.71
CA GLU A 343 -22.25 -1.56 3.69
C GLU A 343 -22.60 -0.88 5.02
N ARG A 344 -21.77 0.04 5.49
CA ARG A 344 -21.92 0.67 6.81
C ARG A 344 -22.68 2.00 6.78
N PHE A 345 -22.50 2.79 5.72
CA PHE A 345 -22.96 4.19 5.64
C PHE A 345 -23.93 4.44 4.48
N ARG A 346 -24.68 3.40 4.05
CA ARG A 346 -25.62 3.52 2.92
C ARG A 346 -26.51 4.76 3.02
N GLY A 347 -27.04 5.07 4.22
CA GLY A 347 -27.88 6.25 4.45
C GLY A 347 -27.20 7.59 4.15
N GLU A 348 -25.87 7.70 4.32
CA GLU A 348 -25.14 8.91 3.94
C GLU A 348 -25.07 9.07 2.41
N PHE A 349 -24.95 7.98 1.66
CA PHE A 349 -25.03 8.00 0.19
C PHE A 349 -26.44 8.34 -0.28
N GLU A 350 -27.47 7.76 0.34
CA GLU A 350 -28.89 8.03 0.01
C GLU A 350 -29.26 9.48 0.25
N ALA A 351 -28.68 10.14 1.25
CA ALA A 351 -28.90 11.56 1.52
C ALA A 351 -28.44 12.50 0.38
N TYR A 352 -27.58 12.04 -0.52
CA TYR A 352 -27.18 12.77 -1.73
C TYR A 352 -28.10 12.52 -2.92
N LEU A 353 -29.00 11.52 -2.83
CA LEU A 353 -29.95 11.23 -3.90
C LEU A 353 -31.17 12.17 -3.82
N PRO A 354 -31.79 12.55 -4.94
CA PRO A 354 -33.04 13.32 -4.95
C PRO A 354 -34.14 12.58 -4.16
N ALA A 355 -34.97 13.33 -3.41
CA ALA A 355 -36.03 12.79 -2.57
C ALA A 355 -37.03 11.85 -3.34
N THR A 356 -37.24 12.09 -4.62
CA THR A 356 -38.03 11.23 -5.51
C THR A 356 -37.34 9.89 -5.84
N ALA A 357 -36.07 9.79 -5.62
CA ALA A 357 -35.26 8.59 -5.88
C ALA A 357 -35.39 7.55 -4.75
N VAL A 358 -35.52 8.00 -3.50
CA VAL A 358 -35.60 7.13 -2.32
C VAL A 358 -36.96 6.41 -2.19
N ALA A 359 -38.04 7.03 -2.66
CA ALA A 359 -39.40 6.47 -2.57
C ALA A 359 -39.64 5.23 -3.46
N VAL A 360 -38.85 5.03 -4.53
CA VAL A 360 -39.02 3.91 -5.48
C VAL A 360 -38.40 2.62 -4.94
N THR A 361 -37.33 2.69 -4.15
CA THR A 361 -36.67 1.51 -3.59
C THR A 361 -37.42 0.89 -2.41
N THR A 362 -38.17 1.69 -1.63
CA THR A 362 -38.97 1.18 -0.51
C THR A 362 -40.25 0.46 -0.96
N SER A 363 -40.77 0.72 -2.16
CA SER A 363 -41.97 0.06 -2.69
C SER A 363 -41.69 -1.27 -3.39
N ALA A 364 -40.47 -1.53 -3.86
CA ALA A 364 -40.09 -2.79 -4.51
C ALA A 364 -39.79 -3.91 -3.52
N GLY A 365 -39.44 -3.59 -2.24
CA GLY A 365 -39.23 -4.57 -1.18
C GLY A 365 -40.47 -5.10 -0.47
N ALA A 366 -41.68 -4.56 -0.80
CA ALA A 366 -42.92 -4.97 -0.17
C ALA A 366 -43.77 -5.92 -1.03
N MET A 367 -43.25 -6.42 -2.15
CA MET A 367 -43.94 -7.33 -3.08
C MET A 367 -43.15 -8.63 -3.36
N SER A 368 -42.50 -9.19 -2.35
CA SER A 368 -41.96 -10.55 -2.45
C SER A 368 -42.23 -11.34 -1.19
#